data_3c84bfe67ed084d9813f5c83419e10af
#
_entry.id   3c84bfe67ed084d9813f5c83419e10af
#
_cell.length_a   1.000
_cell.length_b   1.000
_cell.length_c   1.000
_cell.angle_alpha   90.00
_cell.angle_beta   90.00
_cell.angle_gamma   90.00
#
_symmetry.space_group_name_H-M   'P 1'
#
loop_
_entity.id
_entity.type
_entity.pdbx_description
1 polymer ?
#
loop_
_entity_poly.entity_id
_entity_poly.type
_entity_poly.pdbx_seq_one_letter_code
_entity_poly.pdbx_strand_id
1 'polypeptide(L)'
;SRSLLILDEIGRGTSTFDGLAIAWSVIEHISNTKLCGAKTLFATHYHELTELEGKIPGVNNYCIAVKEKGDDIVFLRKIVKGGADKSYGIQVAKLAGVPDSVINRAKELVEELSDADITAAVKDLTAPKKKQKIVYDQVDMAQMSLFDTVQDNDIAVFNLVLQII
;
A
#
# COMPACT_ATOMS: atom_id res chain seq x y z
N SER A 1 14.26 -17.51 6.95
CA SER A 1 15.19 -16.47 6.53
C SER A 1 15.74 -15.72 7.74
N ARG A 2 17.02 -15.32 7.69
CA ARG A 2 17.67 -14.47 8.71
C ARG A 2 17.79 -13.01 8.23
N SER A 3 17.03 -12.66 7.22
CA SER A 3 17.07 -11.33 6.61
C SER A 3 16.01 -10.41 7.22
N LEU A 4 16.35 -9.13 7.33
CA LEU A 4 15.44 -8.02 7.56
C LEU A 4 15.40 -7.18 6.28
N LEU A 5 14.22 -6.98 5.72
CA LEU A 5 13.98 -6.12 4.57
C LEU A 5 13.38 -4.80 5.06
N ILE A 6 13.86 -3.70 4.50
CA ILE A 6 13.27 -2.38 4.69
C ILE A 6 12.93 -1.87 3.30
N LEU A 7 11.63 -1.79 3.01
CA LEU A 7 11.09 -1.37 1.71
C LEU A 7 10.30 -0.08 1.91
N ASP A 8 10.63 0.91 1.12
CA ASP A 8 10.06 2.25 1.22
C ASP A 8 9.52 2.67 -0.14
N GLU A 9 8.22 3.10 -0.18
CA GLU A 9 7.56 3.64 -1.36
C GLU A 9 7.63 2.73 -2.61
N ILE A 10 7.54 1.41 -2.44
CA ILE A 10 7.51 0.47 -3.56
C ILE A 10 6.27 0.74 -4.43
N GLY A 11 6.48 0.79 -5.75
CA GLY A 11 5.44 1.10 -6.74
C GLY A 11 5.26 2.59 -7.03
N ARG A 12 6.08 3.47 -6.43
CA ARG A 12 6.08 4.90 -6.74
C ARG A 12 6.71 5.18 -8.11
N GLY A 13 6.17 6.16 -8.85
CA GLY A 13 6.71 6.60 -10.14
C GLY A 13 6.06 5.94 -11.36
N THR A 14 4.98 5.19 -11.16
CA THR A 14 4.13 4.66 -12.23
C THR A 14 2.66 5.02 -11.97
N SER A 15 1.71 4.47 -12.74
CA SER A 15 0.28 4.66 -12.47
C SER A 15 -0.10 4.09 -11.10
N THR A 16 -1.12 4.67 -10.46
CA THR A 16 -1.56 4.25 -9.11
C THR A 16 -1.88 2.76 -9.07
N PHE A 17 -2.63 2.25 -10.06
CA PHE A 17 -3.00 0.83 -10.10
C PHE A 17 -1.82 -0.10 -10.33
N ASP A 18 -0.89 0.26 -11.23
CA ASP A 18 0.33 -0.54 -11.46
C ASP A 18 1.20 -0.57 -10.22
N GLY A 19 1.40 0.59 -9.59
CA GLY A 19 2.17 0.72 -8.36
C GLY A 19 1.58 -0.09 -7.20
N LEU A 20 0.26 0.00 -7.00
CA LEU A 20 -0.45 -0.80 -6.01
C LEU A 20 -0.34 -2.30 -6.28
N ALA A 21 -0.53 -2.73 -7.53
CA ALA A 21 -0.42 -4.14 -7.92
C ALA A 21 0.99 -4.70 -7.68
N ILE A 22 2.02 -3.92 -7.99
CA ILE A 22 3.41 -4.28 -7.72
C ILE A 22 3.65 -4.40 -6.21
N ALA A 23 3.26 -3.38 -5.43
CA ALA A 23 3.44 -3.36 -3.99
C ALA A 23 2.73 -4.54 -3.30
N TRP A 24 1.48 -4.82 -3.70
CA TRP A 24 0.69 -5.95 -3.22
C TRP A 24 1.39 -7.29 -3.51
N SER A 25 1.80 -7.52 -4.76
CA SER A 25 2.47 -8.76 -5.18
C SER A 25 3.81 -8.96 -4.44
N VAL A 26 4.55 -7.88 -4.18
CA VAL A 26 5.79 -7.93 -3.39
C VAL A 26 5.51 -8.37 -1.96
N ILE A 27 4.47 -7.82 -1.30
CA ILE A 27 4.10 -8.21 0.05
C ILE A 27 3.69 -9.69 0.09
N GLU A 28 2.87 -10.17 -0.85
CA GLU A 28 2.50 -11.58 -0.95
C GLU A 28 3.74 -12.47 -1.09
N HIS A 29 4.66 -12.10 -1.98
CA HIS A 29 5.88 -12.88 -2.21
C HIS A 29 6.78 -12.97 -0.98
N ILE A 30 7.08 -11.84 -0.33
CA ILE A 30 7.98 -11.80 0.84
C ILE A 30 7.34 -12.42 2.08
N SER A 31 6.01 -12.40 2.20
CA SER A 31 5.26 -13.01 3.31
C SER A 31 5.18 -14.53 3.18
N ASN A 32 5.36 -15.06 1.98
CA ASN A 32 5.33 -16.50 1.77
C ASN A 32 6.60 -17.15 2.32
N THR A 33 6.46 -17.90 3.41
CA THR A 33 7.59 -18.56 4.10
C THR A 33 8.32 -19.60 3.25
N LYS A 34 7.63 -20.17 2.25
CA LYS A 34 8.24 -21.13 1.32
C LYS A 34 9.10 -20.45 0.24
N LEU A 35 8.84 -19.19 -0.07
CA LEU A 35 9.57 -18.42 -1.08
C LEU A 35 10.66 -17.55 -0.44
N CYS A 36 10.27 -16.69 0.48
CA CYS A 36 11.17 -15.73 1.10
C CYS A 36 11.11 -15.79 2.63
N GLY A 37 9.97 -15.49 3.22
CA GLY A 37 9.75 -15.51 4.66
C GLY A 37 10.70 -14.59 5.44
N ALA A 38 11.04 -13.42 4.91
CA ALA A 38 11.88 -12.44 5.56
C ALA A 38 11.07 -11.59 6.54
N LYS A 39 11.69 -11.13 7.63
CA LYS A 39 11.14 -10.06 8.45
C LYS A 39 11.20 -8.77 7.63
N THR A 40 10.08 -8.04 7.54
CA THR A 40 9.99 -6.89 6.64
C THR A 40 9.33 -5.70 7.32
N LEU A 41 9.91 -4.52 7.13
CA LEU A 41 9.27 -3.23 7.31
C LEU A 41 8.92 -2.71 5.92
N PHE A 42 7.63 -2.46 5.68
CA PHE A 42 7.13 -2.00 4.40
C PHE A 42 6.43 -0.65 4.59
N ALA A 43 7.08 0.43 4.17
CA ALA A 43 6.51 1.77 4.22
C ALA A 43 5.79 2.08 2.91
N THR A 44 4.56 2.59 2.98
CA THR A 44 3.73 2.83 1.80
C THR A 44 2.67 3.89 2.07
N HIS A 45 2.21 4.53 1.00
CA HIS A 45 1.06 5.44 0.97
C HIS A 45 -0.22 4.78 0.42
N TYR A 46 -0.16 3.50 0.03
CA TYR A 46 -1.33 2.77 -0.47
C TYR A 46 -2.20 2.29 0.68
N HIS A 47 -3.33 2.94 0.93
CA HIS A 47 -4.28 2.55 1.99
C HIS A 47 -4.88 1.16 1.76
N GLU A 48 -5.04 0.76 0.51
CA GLU A 48 -5.60 -0.53 0.11
C GLU A 48 -4.78 -1.71 0.64
N LEU A 49 -3.49 -1.52 0.88
CA LEU A 49 -2.62 -2.55 1.44
C LEU A 49 -2.93 -2.88 2.91
N THR A 50 -3.68 -2.02 3.61
CA THR A 50 -4.15 -2.33 4.97
C THR A 50 -5.07 -3.54 5.02
N GLU A 51 -5.77 -3.82 3.92
CA GLU A 51 -6.64 -4.99 3.81
C GLU A 51 -5.88 -6.33 3.85
N LEU A 52 -4.56 -6.32 3.75
CA LEU A 52 -3.74 -7.54 3.82
C LEU A 52 -3.61 -8.07 5.25
N GLU A 53 -3.82 -7.24 6.27
CA GLU A 53 -3.93 -7.71 7.65
C GLU A 53 -5.14 -8.63 7.79
N GLY A 54 -4.94 -9.81 8.34
CA GLY A 54 -5.97 -10.85 8.43
C GLY A 54 -6.15 -11.71 7.17
N LYS A 55 -5.73 -11.25 5.98
CA LYS A 55 -5.72 -12.04 4.74
C LYS A 55 -4.41 -12.80 4.56
N ILE A 56 -3.29 -12.19 4.93
CA ILE A 56 -1.96 -12.79 4.84
C ILE A 56 -1.41 -13.01 6.26
N PRO A 57 -1.12 -14.24 6.66
CA PRO A 57 -0.55 -14.53 7.97
C PRO A 57 0.76 -13.76 8.22
N GLY A 58 0.86 -13.11 9.38
CA GLY A 58 2.07 -12.37 9.77
C GLY A 58 2.13 -10.92 9.27
N VAL A 59 1.19 -10.46 8.44
CA VAL A 59 1.05 -9.04 8.08
C VAL A 59 0.33 -8.29 9.19
N ASN A 60 0.89 -7.16 9.61
CA ASN A 60 0.32 -6.28 10.63
C ASN A 60 0.43 -4.83 10.17
N ASN A 61 -0.63 -4.08 10.35
CA ASN A 61 -0.70 -2.67 10.01
C ASN A 61 -0.28 -1.78 11.17
N TYR A 62 0.46 -0.74 10.83
CA TYR A 62 0.83 0.33 11.75
C TYR A 62 0.77 1.66 11.02
N CYS A 63 0.49 2.73 11.76
CA CYS A 63 0.48 4.08 11.22
C CYS A 63 1.09 5.09 12.19
N ILE A 64 1.41 6.26 11.68
CA ILE A 64 1.82 7.40 12.52
C ILE A 64 0.61 7.96 13.22
N ALA A 65 0.69 8.10 14.55
CA ALA A 65 -0.38 8.73 15.32
C ALA A 65 -0.46 10.24 15.02
N VAL A 66 -1.66 10.68 14.67
CA VAL A 66 -1.98 12.08 14.37
C VAL A 66 -3.05 12.57 15.31
N LYS A 67 -2.91 13.80 15.80
CA LYS A 67 -3.95 14.49 16.56
C LYS A 67 -4.56 15.57 15.68
N GLU A 68 -5.84 15.46 15.42
CA GLU A 68 -6.62 16.47 14.71
C GLU A 68 -7.05 17.59 15.68
N LYS A 69 -6.96 18.84 15.26
CA LYS A 69 -7.43 20.01 15.98
C LYS A 69 -8.13 20.96 15.00
N GLY A 70 -9.42 20.73 14.76
CA GLY A 70 -10.15 21.38 13.67
C GLY A 70 -9.54 21.02 12.31
N ASP A 71 -9.21 22.03 11.50
CA ASP A 71 -8.55 21.85 10.19
C ASP A 71 -7.03 21.60 10.28
N ASP A 72 -6.46 21.67 11.47
CA ASP A 72 -5.02 21.49 11.68
C ASP A 72 -4.71 20.10 12.22
N ILE A 73 -3.50 19.62 11.92
CA ILE A 73 -3.00 18.32 12.36
C ILE A 73 -1.68 18.46 13.11
N VAL A 74 -1.46 17.58 14.06
CA VAL A 74 -0.18 17.45 14.78
C VAL A 74 0.27 15.99 14.71
N PHE A 75 1.43 15.75 14.09
CA PHE A 75 2.06 14.44 14.10
C PHE A 75 2.67 14.16 15.46
N LEU A 76 2.20 13.12 16.14
CA LEU A 76 2.67 12.75 17.47
C LEU A 76 4.01 12.01 17.45
N ARG A 77 4.54 11.69 16.27
CA ARG A 77 5.80 10.94 16.08
C ARG A 77 5.81 9.60 16.82
N LYS A 78 4.66 8.95 16.90
CA LYS A 78 4.48 7.64 17.51
C LYS A 78 3.88 6.70 16.48
N ILE A 79 4.42 5.50 16.41
CA ILE A 79 3.86 4.41 15.62
C ILE A 79 2.84 3.68 16.49
N VAL A 80 1.63 3.52 15.98
CA VAL A 80 0.52 2.83 16.65
C VAL A 80 0.01 1.72 15.76
N LYS A 81 -0.57 0.69 16.37
CA LYS A 81 -1.18 -0.42 15.63
C LYS A 81 -2.46 0.04 14.93
N GLY A 82 -2.65 -0.40 13.68
CA GLY A 82 -3.79 -0.08 12.84
C GLY A 82 -3.38 0.57 11.52
N GLY A 83 -4.28 0.59 10.54
CA GLY A 83 -4.13 1.33 9.30
C GLY A 83 -4.45 2.81 9.47
N ALA A 84 -3.98 3.65 8.56
CA ALA A 84 -4.43 5.03 8.46
C ALA A 84 -5.72 5.08 7.63
N ASP A 85 -6.78 5.60 8.22
CA ASP A 85 -8.09 5.69 7.56
C ASP A 85 -8.22 6.93 6.67
N LYS A 86 -7.31 7.90 6.83
CA LYS A 86 -7.35 9.20 6.15
C LYS A 86 -5.99 9.58 5.60
N SER A 87 -6.00 10.25 4.46
CA SER A 87 -4.85 10.97 3.92
C SER A 87 -4.80 12.38 4.50
N TYR A 88 -3.61 12.84 4.86
CA TYR A 88 -3.38 14.20 5.40
C TYR A 88 -2.56 15.09 4.45
N GLY A 89 -2.46 14.72 3.17
CA GLY A 89 -1.66 15.45 2.18
C GLY A 89 -2.02 16.93 2.06
N ILE A 90 -3.31 17.27 2.09
CA ILE A 90 -3.77 18.68 2.02
C ILE A 90 -3.37 19.45 3.29
N GLN A 91 -3.50 18.84 4.45
CA GLN A 91 -3.10 19.45 5.73
C GLN A 91 -1.58 19.66 5.79
N VAL A 92 -0.80 18.69 5.30
CA VAL A 92 0.65 18.81 5.17
C VAL A 92 1.03 19.94 4.21
N ALA A 93 0.36 20.05 3.07
CA ALA A 93 0.58 21.15 2.12
C ALA A 93 0.30 22.52 2.76
N LYS A 94 -0.77 22.63 3.57
CA LYS A 94 -1.08 23.84 4.35
C LYS A 94 0.05 24.15 5.33
N LEU A 95 0.53 23.17 6.09
CA LEU A 95 1.66 23.34 7.02
C LEU A 95 2.96 23.73 6.30
N ALA A 96 3.15 23.29 5.06
CA ALA A 96 4.29 23.66 4.23
C ALA A 96 4.16 25.07 3.62
N GLY A 97 3.07 25.81 3.87
CA GLY A 97 2.88 27.18 3.40
C GLY A 97 2.34 27.30 2.00
N VAL A 98 1.68 26.25 1.48
CA VAL A 98 0.96 26.35 0.19
C VAL A 98 -0.20 27.36 0.35
N PRO A 99 -0.42 28.27 -0.61
CA PRO A 99 -1.45 29.30 -0.53
C PRO A 99 -2.87 28.75 -0.28
N ASP A 100 -3.64 29.44 0.55
CA ASP A 100 -4.99 29.00 0.93
C ASP A 100 -5.93 28.79 -0.27
N SER A 101 -5.78 29.57 -1.34
CA SER A 101 -6.55 29.39 -2.58
C SER A 101 -6.32 28.02 -3.21
N VAL A 102 -5.07 27.51 -3.18
CA VAL A 102 -4.71 26.19 -3.69
C VAL A 102 -5.24 25.10 -2.75
N ILE A 103 -5.09 25.29 -1.44
CA ILE A 103 -5.57 24.34 -0.41
C ILE A 103 -7.10 24.19 -0.51
N ASN A 104 -7.85 25.30 -0.64
CA ASN A 104 -9.31 25.25 -0.75
C ASN A 104 -9.75 24.54 -2.04
N ARG A 105 -9.11 24.85 -3.17
CA ARG A 105 -9.42 24.16 -4.42
C ARG A 105 -9.08 22.66 -4.36
N ALA A 106 -7.98 22.29 -3.71
CA ALA A 106 -7.61 20.89 -3.51
C ALA A 106 -8.66 20.13 -2.68
N LYS A 107 -9.24 20.74 -1.64
CA LYS A 107 -10.33 20.14 -0.84
C LYS A 107 -11.56 19.85 -1.72
N GLU A 108 -12.01 20.85 -2.51
CA GLU A 108 -13.13 20.68 -3.43
C GLU A 108 -12.88 19.54 -4.43
N LEU A 109 -11.67 19.49 -5.01
CA LEU A 109 -11.32 18.43 -5.97
C LEU A 109 -11.30 17.04 -5.36
N VAL A 110 -10.87 16.89 -4.11
CA VAL A 110 -10.90 15.58 -3.41
C VAL A 110 -12.34 15.11 -3.23
N GLU A 111 -13.27 16.00 -2.88
CA GLU A 111 -14.68 15.67 -2.76
C GLU A 111 -15.26 15.26 -4.13
N GLU A 112 -15.02 16.05 -5.19
CA GLU A 112 -15.47 15.75 -6.54
C GLU A 112 -14.94 14.39 -7.05
N LEU A 113 -13.65 14.09 -6.81
CA LEU A 113 -13.01 12.85 -7.23
C LEU A 113 -13.52 11.64 -6.44
N SER A 114 -13.73 11.77 -5.13
CA SER A 114 -14.27 10.71 -4.28
C SER A 114 -15.68 10.31 -4.73
N ASP A 115 -16.52 11.28 -5.07
CA ASP A 115 -17.88 11.03 -5.58
C ASP A 115 -17.85 10.38 -6.97
N ALA A 116 -16.90 10.75 -7.82
CA ALA A 116 -16.71 10.15 -9.14
C ALA A 116 -16.29 8.68 -9.06
N ASP A 117 -15.38 8.35 -8.13
CA ASP A 117 -14.93 6.96 -7.90
C ASP A 117 -16.06 6.07 -7.38
N ILE A 118 -16.90 6.58 -6.48
CA ILE A 118 -18.09 5.85 -6.01
C ILE A 118 -19.04 5.58 -7.17
N THR A 119 -19.27 6.56 -8.04
CA THR A 119 -20.16 6.43 -9.20
C THR A 119 -19.62 5.44 -10.23
N ALA A 120 -18.30 5.41 -10.46
CA ALA A 120 -17.64 4.47 -11.36
C ALA A 120 -17.71 3.04 -10.81
N ALA A 121 -17.45 2.85 -9.51
CA ALA A 121 -17.53 1.55 -8.85
C ALA A 121 -18.94 0.96 -8.87
N VAL A 122 -19.98 1.78 -8.70
CA VAL A 122 -21.40 1.32 -8.79
C VAL A 122 -21.76 0.92 -10.22
N LYS A 123 -21.25 1.63 -11.26
CA LYS A 123 -21.47 1.26 -12.67
C LYS A 123 -20.81 -0.06 -13.03
N ASP A 124 -19.62 -0.35 -12.48
CA ASP A 124 -18.88 -1.59 -12.77
C ASP A 124 -19.53 -2.84 -12.12
N LEU A 125 -20.23 -2.67 -11.01
CA LEU A 125 -20.98 -3.75 -10.35
C LEU A 125 -22.24 -4.17 -11.13
N THR A 126 -22.75 -3.31 -12.02
CA THR A 126 -23.98 -3.56 -12.80
C THR A 126 -23.73 -4.02 -14.23
N ALA A 127 -22.46 -4.03 -14.70
CA ALA A 127 -22.10 -4.48 -16.04
C ALA A 127 -21.77 -5.99 -16.08
N PRO A 128 -22.26 -6.76 -17.07
CA PRO A 128 -21.94 -8.17 -17.19
C PRO A 128 -20.47 -8.35 -17.57
N LYS A 129 -19.67 -8.94 -16.69
CA LYS A 129 -18.23 -9.20 -16.92
C LYS A 129 -18.00 -10.15 -18.08
N LYS A 130 -17.56 -9.66 -19.24
CA LYS A 130 -16.96 -10.48 -20.29
C LYS A 130 -15.58 -10.94 -19.84
N LYS A 131 -15.39 -12.25 -19.65
CA LYS A 131 -14.09 -12.85 -19.36
C LYS A 131 -13.16 -12.63 -20.56
N GLN A 132 -12.21 -11.73 -20.48
CA GLN A 132 -11.09 -11.67 -21.41
C GLN A 132 -10.07 -12.75 -21.02
N LYS A 133 -9.76 -13.62 -21.96
CA LYS A 133 -8.70 -14.62 -21.84
C LYS A 133 -7.37 -13.91 -22.11
N ILE A 134 -6.57 -13.71 -21.07
CA ILE A 134 -5.21 -13.19 -21.23
C ILE A 134 -4.35 -14.35 -21.73
N VAL A 135 -3.80 -14.22 -22.94
CA VAL A 135 -2.82 -15.15 -23.51
C VAL A 135 -1.45 -14.65 -23.06
N TYR A 136 -0.81 -15.37 -22.16
CA TYR A 136 0.59 -15.11 -21.79
C TYR A 136 1.47 -15.74 -22.88
N ASP A 137 2.21 -14.91 -23.60
CA ASP A 137 3.28 -15.37 -24.50
C ASP A 137 4.46 -15.85 -23.64
N GLN A 138 5.14 -16.89 -24.11
CA GLN A 138 6.12 -17.65 -23.33
C GLN A 138 7.27 -16.76 -22.88
N VAL A 139 7.40 -16.56 -21.56
CA VAL A 139 8.58 -15.93 -20.96
C VAL A 139 9.68 -16.99 -20.83
N ASP A 140 10.85 -16.66 -21.36
CA ASP A 140 12.04 -17.52 -21.44
C ASP A 140 12.50 -17.96 -20.02
N MET A 141 12.56 -19.28 -19.80
CA MET A 141 12.87 -19.94 -18.52
C MET A 141 14.32 -19.72 -18.03
N ALA A 142 15.14 -18.97 -18.77
CA ALA A 142 16.55 -18.74 -18.43
C ALA A 142 16.80 -17.76 -17.27
N GLN A 143 15.79 -17.02 -16.81
CA GLN A 143 15.94 -16.03 -15.72
C GLN A 143 15.53 -16.53 -14.32
N MET A 144 15.07 -17.77 -14.17
CA MET A 144 14.59 -18.29 -12.88
C MET A 144 15.68 -18.93 -12.00
N SER A 145 16.94 -18.90 -12.39
CA SER A 145 18.02 -19.64 -11.71
C SER A 145 18.70 -18.91 -10.55
N LEU A 146 18.25 -17.70 -10.15
CA LEU A 146 18.96 -16.95 -9.11
C LEU A 146 18.46 -17.20 -7.67
N PHE A 147 17.36 -17.93 -7.47
CA PHE A 147 16.71 -18.05 -6.15
C PHE A 147 16.44 -19.50 -5.69
N ASP A 148 16.92 -20.50 -6.42
CA ASP A 148 16.82 -21.89 -5.95
C ASP A 148 18.01 -22.25 -5.07
N THR A 149 17.84 -22.12 -3.79
CA THR A 149 18.36 -22.97 -2.68
C THR A 149 18.24 -22.27 -1.34
N VAL A 150 17.20 -22.57 -0.56
CA VAL A 150 17.33 -22.68 0.92
C VAL A 150 16.12 -23.47 1.46
N GLN A 151 16.42 -24.62 2.06
CA GLN A 151 15.49 -25.45 2.82
C GLN A 151 15.22 -24.89 4.22
N ASP A 152 13.98 -25.08 4.62
CA ASP A 152 13.34 -25.12 5.94
C ASP A 152 14.07 -24.62 7.19
N ASN A 153 13.40 -23.69 7.90
CA ASN A 153 13.10 -23.86 9.33
C ASN A 153 12.06 -22.81 9.78
N ASP A 154 11.10 -23.27 10.58
CA ASP A 154 10.02 -22.51 11.21
C ASP A 154 10.51 -21.28 11.97
N ILE A 155 10.34 -20.10 11.36
CA ILE A 155 10.44 -18.81 12.04
C ILE A 155 9.18 -18.03 11.71
N ALA A 156 8.44 -17.64 12.74
CA ALA A 156 7.31 -16.75 12.59
C ALA A 156 7.76 -15.48 11.85
N VAL A 157 7.24 -15.29 10.65
CA VAL A 157 7.54 -14.13 9.82
C VAL A 157 6.64 -13.02 10.27
N PHE A 158 7.21 -11.99 10.89
CA PHE A 158 6.50 -10.75 11.19
C PHE A 158 6.76 -9.76 10.06
N ASN A 159 5.75 -9.52 9.24
CA ASN A 159 5.77 -8.45 8.25
C ASN A 159 5.03 -7.25 8.83
N LEU A 160 5.68 -6.11 8.83
CA LEU A 160 5.14 -4.84 9.26
C LEU A 160 4.84 -4.01 8.03
N VAL A 161 3.58 -3.67 7.79
CA VAL A 161 3.19 -2.65 6.80
C VAL A 161 3.05 -1.33 7.54
N LEU A 162 3.97 -0.41 7.30
CA LEU A 162 3.96 0.94 7.87
C LEU A 162 3.40 1.90 6.84
N GLN A 163 2.25 2.51 7.13
CA GLN A 163 1.74 3.61 6.32
C GLN A 163 2.38 4.91 6.77
N ILE A 164 3.16 5.51 5.86
CA ILE A 164 3.70 6.85 6.02
C ILE A 164 2.82 7.78 5.18
N ILE A 165 2.25 8.76 5.85
CA ILE A 165 1.40 9.79 5.24
C ILE A 165 2.31 10.89 4.70
#